data_277fe916588ecb6a6c24182737200dc5
#
_entry.id   277fe916588ecb6a6c24182737200dc5
#
_cell.length_a   1.000
_cell.length_b   1.000
_cell.length_c   1.000
_cell.angle_alpha   90.00
_cell.angle_beta   90.00
_cell.angle_gamma   90.00
#
_symmetry.space_group_name_H-M   'P 1'
#
loop_
_entity.id
_entity.type
_entity.pdbx_description
1 polymer ?
#
loop_
_entity_poly.entity_id
_entity_poly.type
_entity_poly.pdbx_seq_one_letter_code
_entity_poly.pdbx_strand_id
1 'polypeptide(L)'
;MSTILTPVSLWKDFDDSLDTSAELLSEKSDGEIRTEYLNFYGRDTGAGRVKIFAAFSSNKNAPSDSAVILLPDSSATIDEVLLKFFVKRGYSVLMPDYRGKAEGAENFTVYPENVSYANLSECVRHKDFVDEDAFKTSWYEWVAVARYCYKYLLSRGFEGKIGVVGIRDGGEIAWKLAAGVSISCLVTVCAAGWKTYSGFYKFGSQEPVLDDERYRYIAGIDSQAYAPFVRCPVLMLCSTNDERFDYDRAYDTFSRINEKYVGDSVISYSVHCNGCIDWTEQRICSFFWTNL
;
A
#
# COMPACT_ATOMS: atom_id res chain seq x y z
N MET A 1 24.38 18.51 6.47
CA MET A 1 23.80 18.32 5.12
C MET A 1 22.75 17.23 5.22
N SER A 2 21.51 17.53 4.92
CA SER A 2 20.44 16.53 4.87
C SER A 2 20.67 15.59 3.69
N THR A 3 20.63 14.29 3.95
CA THR A 3 20.84 13.29 2.90
C THR A 3 19.55 13.10 2.10
N ILE A 4 19.64 13.25 0.78
CA ILE A 4 18.53 12.89 -0.11
C ILE A 4 18.56 11.37 -0.27
N LEU A 5 17.50 10.71 0.16
CA LEU A 5 17.34 9.27 0.05
C LEU A 5 16.46 8.94 -1.17
N THR A 6 16.94 8.03 -1.99
CA THR A 6 16.17 7.44 -3.10
C THR A 6 15.50 6.13 -2.65
N PRO A 7 14.55 5.56 -3.41
CA PRO A 7 13.98 4.25 -3.08
C PRO A 7 15.04 3.17 -2.80
N VAL A 8 16.11 3.15 -3.59
CA VAL A 8 17.20 2.17 -3.40
C VAL A 8 17.93 2.40 -2.09
N SER A 9 18.35 3.63 -1.80
CA SER A 9 19.10 3.95 -0.58
C SER A 9 18.23 3.85 0.68
N LEU A 10 16.95 4.19 0.59
CA LEU A 10 16.01 4.12 1.71
C LEU A 10 15.76 2.68 2.17
N TRP A 11 15.70 1.73 1.24
CA TRP A 11 15.34 0.34 1.55
C TRP A 11 16.52 -0.63 1.54
N LYS A 12 17.73 -0.16 1.27
CA LYS A 12 18.94 -0.98 1.12
C LYS A 12 19.24 -1.85 2.34
N ASP A 13 19.12 -1.26 3.52
CA ASP A 13 19.48 -1.89 4.79
C ASP A 13 18.21 -2.25 5.61
N PHE A 14 17.05 -2.34 4.95
CA PHE A 14 15.82 -2.74 5.63
C PHE A 14 15.91 -4.21 6.06
N ASP A 15 15.83 -4.43 7.37
CA ASP A 15 15.86 -5.78 7.94
C ASP A 15 14.45 -6.41 7.92
N ASP A 16 14.24 -7.37 7.05
CA ASP A 16 13.06 -8.22 6.98
C ASP A 16 13.36 -9.67 7.40
N SER A 17 14.52 -9.93 8.04
CA SER A 17 14.91 -11.27 8.49
C SER A 17 14.16 -11.71 9.74
N LEU A 18 13.66 -10.78 10.57
CA LEU A 18 13.00 -11.07 11.83
C LEU A 18 11.71 -11.87 11.62
N ASP A 19 11.49 -12.90 12.45
CA ASP A 19 10.28 -13.70 12.41
C ASP A 19 9.01 -12.87 12.69
N THR A 20 7.91 -13.19 12.01
CA THR A 20 6.62 -12.50 12.19
C THR A 20 5.88 -12.91 13.46
N SER A 21 6.05 -14.13 13.95
CA SER A 21 5.46 -14.65 15.21
C SER A 21 3.98 -14.27 15.37
N ALA A 22 3.13 -14.82 14.50
CA ALA A 22 1.72 -14.46 14.47
C ALA A 22 0.93 -15.04 15.66
N GLU A 23 0.04 -14.23 16.23
CA GLU A 23 -0.90 -14.56 17.29
C GLU A 23 -2.33 -14.40 16.80
N LEU A 24 -3.14 -15.47 16.86
CA LEU A 24 -4.56 -15.40 16.55
C LEU A 24 -5.31 -14.75 17.72
N LEU A 25 -6.01 -13.65 17.45
CA LEU A 25 -6.83 -12.93 18.43
C LEU A 25 -8.27 -13.46 18.44
N SER A 26 -8.86 -13.60 17.27
CA SER A 26 -10.23 -14.10 17.11
C SER A 26 -10.45 -14.63 15.69
N GLU A 27 -11.51 -15.40 15.54
CA GLU A 27 -11.92 -15.98 14.27
C GLU A 27 -13.42 -15.75 14.06
N LYS A 28 -13.78 -15.38 12.86
CA LYS A 28 -15.18 -15.33 12.42
C LYS A 28 -15.38 -16.25 11.22
N SER A 29 -16.53 -16.91 11.17
CA SER A 29 -16.98 -17.67 10.01
C SER A 29 -18.30 -17.10 9.48
N ASP A 30 -18.35 -16.84 8.18
CA ASP A 30 -19.54 -16.41 7.45
C ASP A 30 -19.71 -17.32 6.22
N GLY A 31 -20.59 -18.31 6.35
CA GLY A 31 -20.73 -19.37 5.36
C GLY A 31 -19.42 -20.13 5.16
N GLU A 32 -18.88 -20.08 3.95
CA GLU A 32 -17.61 -20.72 3.58
C GLU A 32 -16.38 -19.85 3.87
N ILE A 33 -16.57 -18.59 4.22
CA ILE A 33 -15.47 -17.66 4.47
C ILE A 33 -15.07 -17.74 5.95
N ARG A 34 -13.78 -17.94 6.17
CA ARG A 34 -13.12 -17.85 7.46
C ARG A 34 -12.27 -16.59 7.49
N THR A 35 -12.45 -15.75 8.49
CA THR A 35 -11.63 -14.56 8.75
C THR A 35 -10.92 -14.70 10.09
N GLU A 36 -9.60 -14.71 10.06
CA GLU A 36 -8.70 -14.71 11.21
C GLU A 36 -8.29 -13.26 11.50
N TYR A 37 -8.59 -12.75 12.69
CA TYR A 37 -8.03 -11.49 13.19
C TYR A 37 -6.79 -11.82 14.00
N LEU A 38 -5.67 -11.22 13.64
CA LEU A 38 -4.37 -11.62 14.19
C LEU A 38 -3.45 -10.43 14.40
N ASN A 39 -2.52 -10.63 15.31
CA ASN A 39 -1.36 -9.78 15.44
C ASN A 39 -0.12 -10.53 14.97
N PHE A 40 0.82 -9.82 14.36
CA PHE A 40 2.16 -10.32 14.11
C PHE A 40 3.19 -9.20 14.24
N TYR A 41 4.46 -9.57 14.41
CA TYR A 41 5.49 -8.59 14.64
C TYR A 41 6.11 -8.10 13.33
N GLY A 42 6.20 -6.78 13.20
CA GLY A 42 6.90 -6.05 12.14
C GLY A 42 8.35 -5.75 12.51
N ARG A 43 8.89 -4.68 11.94
CA ARG A 43 10.26 -4.27 12.16
C ARG A 43 10.56 -3.90 13.62
N ASP A 44 11.83 -4.03 14.00
CA ASP A 44 12.33 -3.45 15.24
C ASP A 44 12.67 -1.97 15.02
N THR A 45 12.22 -1.13 15.93
CA THR A 45 12.45 0.33 15.91
C THR A 45 13.59 0.77 16.82
N GLY A 46 14.20 -0.18 17.54
CA GLY A 46 15.14 0.09 18.64
C GLY A 46 14.48 0.38 19.99
N ALA A 47 13.21 0.78 20.01
CA ALA A 47 12.39 0.91 21.23
C ALA A 47 11.34 -0.22 21.35
N GLY A 48 11.38 -1.19 20.45
CA GLY A 48 10.50 -2.33 20.36
C GLY A 48 10.04 -2.61 18.95
N ARG A 49 9.39 -3.74 18.77
CA ARG A 49 8.86 -4.14 17.46
C ARG A 49 7.46 -3.59 17.24
N VAL A 50 7.18 -3.18 16.00
CA VAL A 50 5.80 -2.84 15.58
C VAL A 50 4.93 -4.07 15.72
N LYS A 51 3.78 -3.98 16.41
CA LYS A 51 2.80 -5.07 16.51
C LYS A 51 1.68 -4.81 15.51
N ILE A 52 1.70 -5.53 14.41
CA ILE A 52 0.80 -5.32 13.27
C ILE A 52 -0.51 -6.07 13.51
N PHE A 53 -1.62 -5.34 13.47
CA PHE A 53 -2.96 -5.92 13.45
C PHE A 53 -3.41 -6.13 12.01
N ALA A 54 -4.00 -7.30 11.72
CA ALA A 54 -4.49 -7.63 10.38
C ALA A 54 -5.67 -8.61 10.43
N ALA A 55 -6.45 -8.63 9.35
CA ALA A 55 -7.43 -9.67 9.06
C ALA A 55 -6.95 -10.53 7.88
N PHE A 56 -6.91 -11.85 8.06
CA PHE A 56 -6.65 -12.81 7.01
C PHE A 56 -7.93 -13.61 6.72
N SER A 57 -8.42 -13.53 5.49
CA SER A 57 -9.64 -14.22 5.06
C SER A 57 -9.37 -15.22 3.95
N SER A 58 -10.01 -16.38 4.03
CA SER A 58 -9.90 -17.44 3.03
C SER A 58 -11.20 -18.26 2.94
N ASN A 59 -11.37 -19.01 1.84
CA ASN A 59 -12.43 -20.01 1.77
C ASN A 59 -11.98 -21.29 2.50
N LYS A 60 -12.71 -21.69 3.53
CA LYS A 60 -12.36 -22.88 4.34
C LYS A 60 -12.53 -24.21 3.60
N ASN A 61 -13.41 -24.26 2.58
CA ASN A 61 -13.71 -25.47 1.83
C ASN A 61 -12.85 -25.60 0.56
N ALA A 62 -12.37 -24.47 0.04
CA ALA A 62 -11.54 -24.40 -1.16
C ALA A 62 -10.43 -23.35 -0.95
N PRO A 63 -9.40 -23.65 -0.14
CA PRO A 63 -8.31 -22.72 0.11
C PRO A 63 -7.58 -22.41 -1.19
N SER A 64 -7.35 -21.12 -1.44
CA SER A 64 -6.59 -20.64 -2.59
C SER A 64 -5.10 -20.86 -2.39
N ASP A 65 -4.40 -21.10 -3.47
CA ASP A 65 -2.94 -21.09 -3.53
C ASP A 65 -2.37 -19.69 -3.87
N SER A 66 -3.25 -18.72 -4.09
CA SER A 66 -2.93 -17.33 -4.38
C SER A 66 -3.46 -16.40 -3.30
N ALA A 67 -2.70 -15.37 -2.97
CA ALA A 67 -3.06 -14.39 -1.95
C ALA A 67 -3.02 -12.95 -2.46
N VAL A 68 -3.83 -12.10 -1.87
CA VAL A 68 -3.88 -10.67 -2.11
C VAL A 68 -3.56 -9.92 -0.82
N ILE A 69 -2.59 -9.01 -0.87
CA ILE A 69 -2.42 -7.97 0.15
C ILE A 69 -3.34 -6.82 -0.25
N LEU A 70 -4.32 -6.53 0.58
CA LEU A 70 -5.28 -5.46 0.35
C LEU A 70 -4.97 -4.29 1.30
N LEU A 71 -4.55 -3.17 0.73
CA LEU A 71 -4.17 -1.95 1.43
C LEU A 71 -5.27 -0.90 1.19
N PRO A 72 -6.19 -0.69 2.16
CA PRO A 72 -7.27 0.28 2.01
C PRO A 72 -6.77 1.72 2.08
N ASP A 73 -7.66 2.68 1.86
CA ASP A 73 -7.38 4.08 2.17
C ASP A 73 -7.16 4.27 3.69
N SER A 74 -6.39 5.28 4.06
CA SER A 74 -6.12 5.59 5.49
C SER A 74 -7.37 6.00 6.27
N SER A 75 -8.45 6.36 5.62
CA SER A 75 -9.76 6.60 6.24
C SER A 75 -10.52 5.33 6.64
N ALA A 76 -10.13 4.17 6.10
CA ALA A 76 -10.80 2.89 6.33
C ALA A 76 -10.09 2.02 7.38
N THR A 77 -10.85 1.28 8.16
CA THR A 77 -10.38 0.16 9.00
C THR A 77 -10.35 -1.13 8.16
N ILE A 78 -10.27 -2.28 8.82
CA ILE A 78 -10.49 -3.57 8.15
C ILE A 78 -11.88 -3.57 7.49
N ASP A 79 -11.91 -3.66 6.17
CA ASP A 79 -13.15 -3.70 5.38
C ASP A 79 -13.52 -5.16 5.08
N GLU A 80 -14.47 -5.69 5.88
CA GLU A 80 -14.94 -7.07 5.70
C GLU A 80 -15.68 -7.28 4.36
N VAL A 81 -16.22 -6.24 3.75
CA VAL A 81 -16.94 -6.35 2.45
C VAL A 81 -15.91 -6.61 1.36
N LEU A 82 -14.85 -5.83 1.32
CA LEU A 82 -13.76 -6.02 0.36
C LEU A 82 -13.04 -7.36 0.58
N LEU A 83 -12.77 -7.75 1.82
CA LEU A 83 -12.22 -9.08 2.13
C LEU A 83 -13.07 -10.19 1.53
N LYS A 84 -14.38 -10.20 1.83
CA LYS A 84 -15.32 -11.20 1.33
C LYS A 84 -15.45 -11.17 -0.20
N PHE A 85 -15.36 -10.00 -0.81
CA PHE A 85 -15.40 -9.85 -2.26
C PHE A 85 -14.31 -10.65 -2.95
N PHE A 86 -13.07 -10.53 -2.52
CA PHE A 86 -11.94 -11.25 -3.13
C PHE A 86 -11.95 -12.74 -2.77
N VAL A 87 -12.33 -13.10 -1.53
CA VAL A 87 -12.42 -14.52 -1.12
C VAL A 87 -13.46 -15.28 -1.94
N LYS A 88 -14.62 -14.69 -2.22
CA LYS A 88 -15.67 -15.29 -3.08
C LYS A 88 -15.20 -15.51 -4.52
N ARG A 89 -14.10 -14.88 -4.93
CA ARG A 89 -13.48 -15.02 -6.26
C ARG A 89 -12.27 -15.92 -6.27
N GLY A 90 -12.02 -16.63 -5.17
CA GLY A 90 -11.01 -17.67 -5.10
C GLY A 90 -9.65 -17.20 -4.60
N TYR A 91 -9.53 -16.03 -3.97
CA TYR A 91 -8.27 -15.54 -3.40
C TYR A 91 -8.27 -15.64 -1.88
N SER A 92 -7.12 -15.94 -1.29
CA SER A 92 -6.87 -15.62 0.12
C SER A 92 -6.50 -14.15 0.25
N VAL A 93 -6.94 -13.46 1.31
CA VAL A 93 -6.76 -12.01 1.42
C VAL A 93 -6.19 -11.64 2.79
N LEU A 94 -5.11 -10.87 2.80
CA LEU A 94 -4.56 -10.25 4.00
C LEU A 94 -4.77 -8.74 3.93
N MET A 95 -5.47 -8.18 4.90
CA MET A 95 -5.66 -6.73 5.04
C MET A 95 -5.09 -6.28 6.37
N PRO A 96 -3.95 -5.54 6.39
CA PRO A 96 -3.42 -4.96 7.61
C PRO A 96 -4.13 -3.64 7.95
N ASP A 97 -4.21 -3.32 9.24
CA ASP A 97 -4.34 -1.95 9.68
C ASP A 97 -2.95 -1.32 9.76
N TYR A 98 -2.53 -0.60 8.72
CA TYR A 98 -1.24 0.09 8.74
C TYR A 98 -1.26 1.45 9.45
N ARG A 99 -2.46 2.00 9.72
CA ARG A 99 -2.66 3.36 10.24
C ARG A 99 -2.33 3.51 11.72
N GLY A 100 -2.28 2.39 12.44
CA GLY A 100 -2.10 2.39 13.88
C GLY A 100 -3.30 2.98 14.63
N LYS A 101 -3.04 3.61 15.77
CA LYS A 101 -4.08 4.17 16.63
C LYS A 101 -4.94 5.20 15.88
N ALA A 102 -6.24 4.92 15.83
CA ALA A 102 -7.25 5.81 15.27
C ALA A 102 -8.46 5.88 16.21
N GLU A 103 -9.19 6.97 16.16
CA GLU A 103 -10.38 7.17 17.00
C GLU A 103 -11.44 6.07 16.70
N GLY A 104 -11.99 5.47 17.74
CA GLY A 104 -13.02 4.44 17.64
C GLY A 104 -12.53 3.04 17.23
N ALA A 105 -11.25 2.84 16.99
CA ALA A 105 -10.70 1.52 16.68
C ALA A 105 -10.42 0.71 17.96
N GLU A 106 -11.02 -0.49 18.08
CA GLU A 106 -10.75 -1.41 19.19
C GLU A 106 -9.41 -2.13 19.04
N ASN A 107 -9.09 -2.54 17.80
CA ASN A 107 -7.85 -3.21 17.47
C ASN A 107 -7.14 -2.44 16.35
N PHE A 108 -5.86 -2.25 16.52
CA PHE A 108 -5.02 -1.49 15.58
C PHE A 108 -3.55 -1.91 15.70
N THR A 109 -2.77 -1.56 14.69
CA THR A 109 -1.32 -1.72 14.73
C THR A 109 -0.71 -0.82 15.80
N VAL A 110 0.13 -1.39 16.66
CA VAL A 110 0.79 -0.66 17.75
C VAL A 110 2.20 -0.28 17.31
N TYR A 111 2.41 1.02 17.20
CA TYR A 111 3.72 1.59 16.94
C TYR A 111 4.42 1.95 18.24
N PRO A 112 5.71 1.57 18.43
CA PRO A 112 6.52 2.03 19.55
C PRO A 112 6.60 3.57 19.61
N GLU A 113 6.86 4.11 20.81
CA GLU A 113 6.82 5.55 21.08
C GLU A 113 7.72 6.38 20.16
N ASN A 114 8.92 5.88 19.84
CA ASN A 114 9.88 6.57 18.97
C ASN A 114 9.44 6.69 17.51
N VAL A 115 8.37 6.00 17.12
CA VAL A 115 7.73 6.06 15.78
C VAL A 115 6.22 6.31 15.88
N SER A 116 5.76 6.93 16.95
CA SER A 116 4.33 7.22 17.19
C SER A 116 3.70 8.08 16.10
N TYR A 117 4.50 8.88 15.40
CA TYR A 117 4.08 9.65 14.22
C TYR A 117 3.50 8.79 13.08
N ALA A 118 3.69 7.46 13.12
CA ALA A 118 3.02 6.55 12.19
C ALA A 118 1.54 6.32 12.51
N ASN A 119 1.09 6.65 13.74
CA ASN A 119 -0.33 6.62 14.05
C ASN A 119 -1.08 7.70 13.26
N LEU A 120 -2.24 7.36 12.72
CA LEU A 120 -3.05 8.27 11.91
C LEU A 120 -3.37 9.59 12.65
N SER A 121 -3.60 9.52 13.95
CA SER A 121 -3.89 10.69 14.79
C SER A 121 -2.71 11.67 14.93
N GLU A 122 -1.48 11.22 14.66
CA GLU A 122 -0.24 11.96 14.86
C GLU A 122 0.54 12.21 13.56
N CYS A 123 0.07 11.65 12.44
CA CYS A 123 0.86 11.58 11.21
C CYS A 123 0.84 12.84 10.32
N VAL A 124 0.08 13.89 10.65
CA VAL A 124 -0.21 15.00 9.73
C VAL A 124 1.07 15.57 9.09
N ARG A 125 2.05 15.98 9.90
CA ARG A 125 3.31 16.51 9.34
C ARG A 125 4.16 15.40 8.69
N HIS A 126 4.31 14.27 9.34
CA HIS A 126 5.12 13.15 8.85
C HIS A 126 4.53 12.43 7.63
N LYS A 127 3.29 12.75 7.26
CA LYS A 127 2.63 12.27 6.05
C LYS A 127 2.95 13.14 4.83
N ASP A 128 2.99 14.45 5.00
CA ASP A 128 3.05 15.40 3.90
C ASP A 128 4.43 16.03 3.67
N PHE A 129 5.35 15.83 4.61
CA PHE A 129 6.68 16.44 4.59
C PHE A 129 7.79 15.45 4.94
N VAL A 130 8.98 15.73 4.44
CA VAL A 130 10.23 15.05 4.84
C VAL A 130 11.14 16.09 5.47
N ASP A 131 11.03 16.25 6.80
CA ASP A 131 11.79 17.26 7.54
C ASP A 131 13.30 16.97 7.54
N GLU A 132 13.70 15.78 8.02
CA GLU A 132 15.10 15.38 8.16
C GLU A 132 15.51 14.40 7.07
N ASP A 133 14.86 13.24 7.07
CA ASP A 133 15.09 12.18 6.09
C ASP A 133 13.81 11.33 5.91
N ALA A 134 13.79 10.53 4.84
CA ALA A 134 12.64 9.71 4.49
C ALA A 134 12.40 8.53 5.48
N PHE A 135 13.38 8.17 6.32
CA PHE A 135 13.19 7.16 7.37
C PHE A 135 12.24 7.63 8.47
N LYS A 136 12.13 8.94 8.67
CA LYS A 136 11.30 9.56 9.71
C LYS A 136 9.96 10.04 9.16
N THR A 137 9.29 9.19 8.40
CA THR A 137 7.98 9.47 7.79
C THR A 137 6.99 8.37 8.14
N SER A 138 5.71 8.74 8.21
CA SER A 138 4.63 7.75 8.33
C SER A 138 4.63 6.77 7.17
N TRP A 139 4.98 7.23 5.97
CA TRP A 139 5.10 6.38 4.78
C TRP A 139 6.12 5.27 4.93
N TYR A 140 7.29 5.56 5.53
CA TYR A 140 8.29 4.52 5.77
C TYR A 140 7.76 3.43 6.68
N GLU A 141 7.10 3.81 7.78
CA GLU A 141 6.52 2.86 8.73
C GLU A 141 5.39 2.04 8.10
N TRP A 142 4.50 2.68 7.34
CA TRP A 142 3.39 2.00 6.69
C TRP A 142 3.86 1.02 5.60
N VAL A 143 4.88 1.38 4.85
CA VAL A 143 5.49 0.47 3.88
C VAL A 143 6.23 -0.68 4.59
N ALA A 144 6.87 -0.42 5.73
CA ALA A 144 7.47 -1.47 6.55
C ALA A 144 6.40 -2.47 7.02
N VAL A 145 5.22 -2.01 7.46
CA VAL A 145 4.08 -2.88 7.77
C VAL A 145 3.71 -3.74 6.56
N ALA A 146 3.56 -3.15 5.37
CA ALA A 146 3.21 -3.89 4.16
C ALA A 146 4.28 -4.93 3.77
N ARG A 147 5.58 -4.64 3.96
CA ARG A 147 6.67 -5.61 3.73
C ARG A 147 6.58 -6.80 4.68
N TYR A 148 6.23 -6.58 5.95
CA TYR A 148 6.00 -7.67 6.89
C TYR A 148 4.70 -8.45 6.60
N CYS A 149 3.67 -7.82 6.02
CA CYS A 149 2.51 -8.53 5.49
C CYS A 149 2.90 -9.49 4.35
N TYR A 150 3.75 -9.04 3.43
CA TYR A 150 4.30 -9.90 2.39
C TYR A 150 5.07 -11.08 2.98
N LYS A 151 5.95 -10.82 3.95
CA LYS A 151 6.70 -11.86 4.67
C LYS A 151 5.77 -12.86 5.39
N TYR A 152 4.72 -12.38 6.04
CA TYR A 152 3.72 -13.24 6.67
C TYR A 152 3.04 -14.16 5.66
N LEU A 153 2.67 -13.67 4.48
CA LEU A 153 2.11 -14.51 3.42
C LEU A 153 3.11 -15.55 2.89
N LEU A 154 4.38 -15.20 2.77
CA LEU A 154 5.42 -16.19 2.43
C LEU A 154 5.48 -17.32 3.46
N SER A 155 5.41 -17.01 4.76
CA SER A 155 5.38 -18.02 5.82
C SER A 155 4.12 -18.90 5.81
N ARG A 156 3.04 -18.42 5.16
CA ARG A 156 1.80 -19.17 4.92
C ARG A 156 1.84 -19.99 3.63
N GLY A 157 2.94 -19.96 2.87
CA GLY A 157 3.13 -20.78 1.66
C GLY A 157 2.68 -20.15 0.34
N PHE A 158 2.44 -18.85 0.29
CA PHE A 158 2.01 -18.14 -0.94
C PHE A 158 3.18 -17.65 -1.81
N GLU A 159 4.32 -18.30 -1.79
CA GLU A 159 5.49 -17.88 -2.56
C GLU A 159 5.18 -17.84 -4.08
N GLY A 160 5.52 -16.73 -4.72
CA GLY A 160 5.33 -16.52 -6.17
C GLY A 160 3.88 -16.27 -6.61
N LYS A 161 2.92 -16.20 -5.67
CA LYS A 161 1.49 -16.05 -5.97
C LYS A 161 0.83 -14.99 -5.06
N ILE A 162 1.48 -13.84 -4.93
CA ILE A 162 0.99 -12.72 -4.12
C ILE A 162 0.74 -11.53 -5.04
N GLY A 163 -0.52 -11.10 -5.13
CA GLY A 163 -0.91 -9.83 -5.71
C GLY A 163 -1.10 -8.75 -4.66
N VAL A 164 -1.05 -7.49 -5.07
CA VAL A 164 -1.28 -6.35 -4.18
C VAL A 164 -2.36 -5.46 -4.76
N VAL A 165 -3.34 -5.08 -3.95
CA VAL A 165 -4.32 -4.04 -4.25
C VAL A 165 -4.13 -2.90 -3.26
N GLY A 166 -3.94 -1.68 -3.77
CA GLY A 166 -3.85 -0.51 -2.94
C GLY A 166 -4.83 0.58 -3.38
N ILE A 167 -5.57 1.15 -2.42
CA ILE A 167 -6.59 2.17 -2.66
C ILE A 167 -6.13 3.48 -2.01
N ARG A 168 -6.02 4.56 -2.77
CA ARG A 168 -5.59 5.89 -2.33
C ARG A 168 -4.26 5.83 -1.55
N ASP A 169 -4.24 6.17 -0.26
CA ASP A 169 -3.03 6.05 0.57
C ASP A 169 -2.45 4.63 0.57
N GLY A 170 -3.32 3.61 0.62
CA GLY A 170 -2.89 2.21 0.45
C GLY A 170 -2.29 1.92 -0.92
N GLY A 171 -2.73 2.63 -1.96
CA GLY A 171 -2.15 2.54 -3.30
C GLY A 171 -0.74 3.15 -3.37
N GLU A 172 -0.50 4.23 -2.65
CA GLU A 172 0.85 4.79 -2.54
C GLU A 172 1.81 3.83 -1.79
N ILE A 173 1.31 3.15 -0.75
CA ILE A 173 2.06 2.10 -0.06
C ILE A 173 2.33 0.92 -1.03
N ALA A 174 1.33 0.55 -1.82
CA ALA A 174 1.42 -0.56 -2.76
C ALA A 174 2.51 -0.35 -3.84
N TRP A 175 2.66 0.86 -4.39
CA TRP A 175 3.76 1.21 -5.28
C TRP A 175 5.13 0.95 -4.64
N LYS A 176 5.30 1.39 -3.40
CA LYS A 176 6.56 1.26 -2.64
C LYS A 176 6.84 -0.20 -2.28
N LEU A 177 5.81 -0.95 -1.92
CA LEU A 177 5.93 -2.39 -1.66
C LEU A 177 6.35 -3.14 -2.92
N ALA A 178 5.66 -2.93 -4.05
CA ALA A 178 5.93 -3.61 -5.32
C ALA A 178 7.33 -3.34 -5.88
N ALA A 179 7.91 -2.19 -5.57
CA ALA A 179 9.28 -1.86 -5.94
C ALA A 179 10.33 -2.60 -5.08
N GLY A 180 9.95 -3.04 -3.87
CA GLY A 180 10.87 -3.61 -2.89
C GLY A 180 10.79 -5.14 -2.71
N VAL A 181 9.71 -5.78 -3.16
CA VAL A 181 9.50 -7.24 -3.03
C VAL A 181 9.00 -7.86 -4.33
N SER A 182 9.10 -9.18 -4.45
CA SER A 182 8.66 -9.90 -5.65
C SER A 182 7.19 -10.28 -5.53
N ILE A 183 6.30 -9.50 -6.16
CA ILE A 183 4.88 -9.80 -6.29
C ILE A 183 4.52 -10.17 -7.73
N SER A 184 3.39 -10.86 -7.91
CA SER A 184 2.93 -11.29 -9.24
C SER A 184 2.29 -10.16 -10.02
N CYS A 185 1.54 -9.29 -9.37
CA CYS A 185 0.91 -8.13 -10.00
C CYS A 185 0.53 -7.05 -8.97
N LEU A 186 0.45 -5.82 -9.45
CA LEU A 186 0.07 -4.64 -8.68
C LEU A 186 -1.21 -4.02 -9.23
N VAL A 187 -2.15 -3.72 -8.35
CA VAL A 187 -3.33 -2.89 -8.66
C VAL A 187 -3.32 -1.65 -7.78
N THR A 188 -3.43 -0.48 -8.38
CA THR A 188 -3.60 0.78 -7.65
C THR A 188 -4.87 1.48 -8.08
N VAL A 189 -5.62 2.00 -7.11
CA VAL A 189 -6.89 2.69 -7.32
C VAL A 189 -6.76 4.11 -6.81
N CYS A 190 -6.88 5.10 -7.69
CA CYS A 190 -6.74 6.52 -7.38
C CYS A 190 -5.49 6.78 -6.55
N ALA A 191 -4.33 6.31 -7.02
CA ALA A 191 -3.04 6.47 -6.36
C ALA A 191 -1.91 6.58 -7.38
N ALA A 192 -1.16 7.67 -7.29
CA ALA A 192 -0.07 8.03 -8.19
C ALA A 192 0.93 8.93 -7.47
N GLY A 193 1.98 9.34 -8.15
CA GLY A 193 2.90 10.34 -7.64
C GLY A 193 2.34 11.75 -7.59
N TRP A 194 3.17 12.68 -7.16
CA TRP A 194 2.93 14.12 -7.16
C TRP A 194 1.98 14.67 -6.09
N LYS A 195 1.81 13.96 -5.01
CA LYS A 195 1.00 14.43 -3.88
C LYS A 195 1.49 15.75 -3.29
N THR A 196 2.78 16.00 -3.33
CA THR A 196 3.40 17.26 -2.88
C THR A 196 2.97 18.48 -3.70
N TYR A 197 2.34 18.25 -4.83
CA TYR A 197 1.81 19.28 -5.72
C TYR A 197 0.29 19.44 -5.64
N SER A 198 -0.36 18.87 -4.65
CA SER A 198 -1.83 18.95 -4.47
C SER A 198 -2.37 20.38 -4.26
N GLY A 199 -1.50 21.36 -4.00
CA GLY A 199 -1.85 22.78 -3.96
C GLY A 199 -1.68 23.53 -5.27
N PHE A 200 -1.33 22.84 -6.36
CA PHE A 200 -1.22 23.47 -7.67
C PHE A 200 -2.57 23.71 -8.30
N TYR A 201 -2.74 24.88 -8.78
CA TYR A 201 -3.84 25.20 -9.68
C TYR A 201 -3.50 24.65 -11.07
N LYS A 202 -4.35 23.84 -11.64
CA LYS A 202 -4.22 23.29 -13.00
C LYS A 202 -4.01 24.34 -14.09
N PHE A 203 -4.31 25.59 -13.82
CA PHE A 203 -4.34 26.68 -14.79
C PHE A 203 -3.59 27.90 -14.29
N GLY A 204 -2.28 27.92 -14.54
CA GLY A 204 -1.54 29.18 -14.64
C GLY A 204 -1.09 29.84 -13.35
N SER A 205 -1.09 29.18 -12.24
CA SER A 205 -0.42 29.72 -11.06
C SER A 205 1.01 29.16 -10.92
N GLN A 206 1.82 29.93 -10.22
CA GLN A 206 3.25 29.65 -10.06
C GLN A 206 3.48 28.24 -9.54
N GLU A 207 4.38 27.51 -10.17
CA GLU A 207 4.92 26.29 -9.59
C GLU A 207 5.49 26.59 -8.21
N PRO A 208 5.14 25.85 -7.14
CA PRO A 208 5.79 26.06 -5.86
C PRO A 208 7.28 25.85 -6.03
N VAL A 209 8.03 26.68 -5.38
CA VAL A 209 9.48 26.49 -5.27
C VAL A 209 9.72 25.12 -4.63
N LEU A 210 10.51 24.29 -5.30
CA LEU A 210 11.02 23.05 -4.73
C LEU A 210 11.97 23.43 -3.58
N ASP A 211 11.45 23.39 -2.37
CA ASP A 211 12.28 23.45 -1.18
C ASP A 211 12.89 22.08 -0.85
N ASP A 212 13.81 22.07 0.07
CA ASP A 212 14.54 20.85 0.46
C ASP A 212 13.61 19.74 1.00
N GLU A 213 12.53 20.09 1.70
CA GLU A 213 11.58 19.13 2.25
C GLU A 213 10.80 18.41 1.13
N ARG A 214 10.34 19.17 0.15
CA ARG A 214 9.63 18.63 -1.02
C ARG A 214 10.54 17.81 -1.90
N TYR A 215 11.76 18.27 -2.12
CA TYR A 215 12.73 17.51 -2.90
C TYR A 215 13.05 16.15 -2.26
N ARG A 216 13.22 16.11 -0.95
CA ARG A 216 13.40 14.85 -0.20
C ARG A 216 12.18 13.95 -0.29
N TYR A 217 10.98 14.54 -0.23
CA TYR A 217 9.73 13.79 -0.38
C TYR A 217 9.66 13.15 -1.78
N ILE A 218 9.83 13.93 -2.84
CA ILE A 218 9.75 13.45 -4.22
C ILE A 218 10.80 12.35 -4.48
N ALA A 219 12.01 12.53 -3.99
CA ALA A 219 13.10 11.58 -4.22
C ALA A 219 12.93 10.25 -3.45
N GLY A 220 12.40 10.29 -2.23
CA GLY A 220 12.39 9.14 -1.32
C GLY A 220 11.02 8.51 -1.07
N ILE A 221 9.95 9.29 -1.19
CA ILE A 221 8.60 8.88 -0.76
C ILE A 221 7.60 8.85 -1.92
N ASP A 222 7.71 9.76 -2.89
CA ASP A 222 6.71 9.87 -3.95
C ASP A 222 6.62 8.59 -4.79
N SER A 223 5.40 8.13 -5.09
CA SER A 223 5.15 6.87 -5.80
C SER A 223 5.80 6.82 -7.19
N GLN A 224 5.92 7.96 -7.89
CA GLN A 224 6.60 8.01 -9.18
C GLN A 224 8.10 7.69 -9.11
N ALA A 225 8.75 7.92 -7.95
CA ALA A 225 10.13 7.52 -7.75
C ALA A 225 10.29 6.00 -7.66
N TYR A 226 9.23 5.28 -7.28
CA TYR A 226 9.20 3.83 -7.16
C TYR A 226 8.78 3.10 -8.43
N ALA A 227 7.97 3.73 -9.28
CA ALA A 227 7.45 3.11 -10.51
C ALA A 227 8.53 2.44 -11.40
N PRO A 228 9.73 3.00 -11.60
CA PRO A 228 10.79 2.35 -12.39
C PRO A 228 11.32 1.04 -11.79
N PHE A 229 11.12 0.82 -10.51
CA PHE A 229 11.61 -0.37 -9.79
C PHE A 229 10.55 -1.48 -9.67
N VAL A 230 9.31 -1.23 -10.06
CA VAL A 230 8.24 -2.24 -10.07
C VAL A 230 8.56 -3.31 -11.13
N ARG A 231 8.48 -4.59 -10.71
CA ARG A 231 8.89 -5.75 -11.52
C ARG A 231 7.75 -6.73 -11.77
N CYS A 232 6.55 -6.20 -11.96
CA CYS A 232 5.37 -6.99 -12.28
C CYS A 232 4.41 -6.17 -13.14
N PRO A 233 3.42 -6.79 -13.80
CA PRO A 233 2.33 -6.08 -14.44
C PRO A 233 1.56 -5.19 -13.46
N VAL A 234 1.12 -4.02 -13.92
CA VAL A 234 0.39 -3.02 -13.14
C VAL A 234 -0.95 -2.71 -13.76
N LEU A 235 -2.02 -2.79 -12.97
CA LEU A 235 -3.31 -2.20 -13.31
C LEU A 235 -3.49 -0.92 -12.50
N MET A 236 -3.54 0.21 -13.18
CA MET A 236 -3.75 1.52 -12.57
C MET A 236 -5.13 2.03 -12.91
N LEU A 237 -5.98 2.17 -11.90
CA LEU A 237 -7.35 2.66 -12.03
C LEU A 237 -7.44 4.08 -11.48
N CYS A 238 -7.77 5.03 -12.35
CA CYS A 238 -7.77 6.44 -12.06
C CYS A 238 -9.15 7.06 -12.33
N SER A 239 -9.41 8.22 -11.78
CA SER A 239 -10.58 9.03 -12.10
C SER A 239 -10.15 10.36 -12.72
N THR A 240 -10.88 10.84 -13.70
CA THR A 240 -10.62 12.17 -14.31
C THR A 240 -11.00 13.33 -13.38
N ASN A 241 -11.77 13.04 -12.32
CA ASN A 241 -12.23 14.01 -11.33
C ASN A 241 -11.58 13.84 -9.96
N ASP A 242 -10.45 13.16 -9.90
CA ASP A 242 -9.74 12.99 -8.63
C ASP A 242 -9.03 14.30 -8.24
N GLU A 243 -9.38 14.84 -7.08
CA GLU A 243 -8.79 16.08 -6.58
C GLU A 243 -7.38 15.85 -5.98
N ARG A 244 -7.06 14.61 -5.61
CA ARG A 244 -5.77 14.26 -4.99
C ARG A 244 -4.75 13.73 -5.98
N PHE A 245 -5.21 13.00 -7.00
CA PHE A 245 -4.36 12.32 -7.96
C PHE A 245 -4.76 12.72 -9.39
N ASP A 246 -4.21 13.83 -9.81
CA ASP A 246 -4.39 14.39 -11.13
C ASP A 246 -4.07 13.33 -12.21
N TYR A 247 -4.92 13.22 -13.23
CA TYR A 247 -4.77 12.19 -14.27
C TYR A 247 -3.47 12.34 -15.08
N ASP A 248 -2.95 13.55 -15.25
CA ASP A 248 -1.68 13.79 -15.92
C ASP A 248 -0.51 13.18 -15.12
N ARG A 249 -0.58 13.33 -13.81
CA ARG A 249 0.42 12.78 -12.88
C ARG A 249 0.29 11.26 -12.77
N ALA A 250 -0.92 10.75 -12.85
CA ALA A 250 -1.16 9.32 -12.94
C ALA A 250 -0.49 8.73 -14.17
N TYR A 251 -0.65 9.39 -15.33
CA TYR A 251 0.02 8.95 -16.57
C TYR A 251 1.54 9.09 -16.48
N ASP A 252 2.06 10.16 -15.90
CA ASP A 252 3.51 10.30 -15.68
C ASP A 252 4.06 9.17 -14.82
N THR A 253 3.37 8.81 -13.73
CA THR A 253 3.76 7.66 -12.88
C THR A 253 3.72 6.35 -13.67
N PHE A 254 2.66 6.11 -14.44
CA PHE A 254 2.50 4.92 -15.27
C PHE A 254 3.60 4.81 -16.33
N SER A 255 3.94 5.91 -16.98
CA SER A 255 4.95 5.96 -18.05
C SER A 255 6.37 5.63 -17.57
N ARG A 256 6.60 5.66 -16.25
CA ARG A 256 7.89 5.31 -15.62
C ARG A 256 8.04 3.83 -15.30
N ILE A 257 6.99 3.02 -15.48
CA ILE A 257 7.07 1.56 -15.29
C ILE A 257 8.12 0.99 -16.22
N ASN A 258 8.90 0.04 -15.72
CA ASN A 258 9.97 -0.61 -16.47
C ASN A 258 9.45 -1.18 -17.81
N GLU A 259 10.19 -0.96 -18.88
CA GLU A 259 9.86 -1.39 -20.26
C GLU A 259 9.46 -2.87 -20.35
N LYS A 260 10.08 -3.73 -19.54
CA LYS A 260 9.77 -5.16 -19.51
C LYS A 260 8.31 -5.45 -19.09
N TYR A 261 7.71 -4.60 -18.28
CA TYR A 261 6.40 -4.86 -17.68
C TYR A 261 5.31 -3.88 -18.16
N VAL A 262 5.68 -2.79 -18.81
CA VAL A 262 4.72 -1.78 -19.28
C VAL A 262 3.78 -2.36 -20.33
N GLY A 263 4.22 -3.29 -21.17
CA GLY A 263 3.40 -3.94 -22.20
C GLY A 263 2.25 -4.78 -21.63
N ASP A 264 2.44 -5.35 -20.43
CA ASP A 264 1.43 -6.13 -19.71
C ASP A 264 0.67 -5.29 -18.67
N SER A 265 0.96 -4.00 -18.61
CA SER A 265 0.36 -3.05 -17.67
C SER A 265 -0.74 -2.24 -18.33
N VAL A 266 -1.73 -1.83 -17.54
CA VAL A 266 -2.89 -1.08 -18.02
C VAL A 266 -3.14 0.12 -17.12
N ILE A 267 -3.30 1.31 -17.72
CA ILE A 267 -3.90 2.46 -17.05
C ILE A 267 -5.32 2.67 -17.58
N SER A 268 -6.27 2.86 -16.69
CA SER A 268 -7.67 3.05 -17.02
C SER A 268 -8.26 4.23 -16.28
N TYR A 269 -8.96 5.08 -17.00
CA TYR A 269 -9.61 6.27 -16.46
C TYR A 269 -11.13 6.12 -16.46
N SER A 270 -11.76 6.42 -15.34
CA SER A 270 -13.19 6.60 -15.23
C SER A 270 -13.55 8.06 -15.28
N VAL A 271 -14.47 8.39 -16.19
CA VAL A 271 -14.94 9.77 -16.40
C VAL A 271 -15.99 10.09 -15.33
N HIS A 272 -15.84 11.23 -14.66
CA HIS A 272 -16.79 11.78 -13.69
C HIS A 272 -17.13 10.89 -12.49
N CYS A 273 -16.21 10.05 -12.05
CA CYS A 273 -16.46 9.13 -10.97
C CYS A 273 -15.71 9.51 -9.69
N ASN A 274 -16.45 9.77 -8.64
CA ASN A 274 -15.96 9.96 -7.27
C ASN A 274 -16.15 8.69 -6.43
N GLY A 275 -15.81 7.54 -6.94
CA GLY A 275 -15.93 6.28 -6.23
C GLY A 275 -16.53 5.20 -7.12
N CYS A 276 -15.68 4.43 -7.74
CA CYS A 276 -16.05 3.38 -8.67
C CYS A 276 -15.78 2.00 -8.10
N ILE A 277 -16.07 1.77 -6.83
CA ILE A 277 -15.71 0.51 -6.18
C ILE A 277 -16.27 -0.68 -6.95
N ASP A 278 -17.54 -0.72 -7.32
CA ASP A 278 -18.16 -1.85 -7.99
C ASP A 278 -17.56 -2.18 -9.36
N TRP A 279 -17.31 -1.15 -10.17
CA TRP A 279 -16.71 -1.31 -11.48
C TRP A 279 -15.20 -1.63 -11.41
N THR A 280 -14.52 -1.01 -10.48
CA THR A 280 -13.10 -1.22 -10.18
C THR A 280 -12.83 -2.66 -9.78
N GLU A 281 -13.65 -3.22 -8.90
CA GLU A 281 -13.51 -4.58 -8.38
C GLU A 281 -13.57 -5.64 -9.49
N GLN A 282 -14.45 -5.50 -10.46
CA GLN A 282 -14.57 -6.45 -11.59
C GLN A 282 -13.30 -6.43 -12.46
N ARG A 283 -12.74 -5.25 -12.74
CA ARG A 283 -11.49 -5.13 -13.51
C ARG A 283 -10.29 -5.70 -12.76
N ILE A 284 -10.23 -5.47 -11.45
CA ILE A 284 -9.18 -6.02 -10.61
C ILE A 284 -9.17 -7.55 -10.68
N CYS A 285 -10.34 -8.17 -10.56
CA CYS A 285 -10.45 -9.63 -10.62
C CYS A 285 -10.07 -10.19 -11.99
N SER A 286 -10.47 -9.54 -13.07
CA SER A 286 -10.05 -9.95 -14.42
C SER A 286 -8.54 -9.84 -14.62
N PHE A 287 -7.93 -8.80 -14.10
CA PHE A 287 -6.48 -8.60 -14.14
C PHE A 287 -5.74 -9.66 -13.32
N PHE A 288 -6.22 -9.96 -12.12
CA PHE A 288 -5.65 -11.01 -11.27
C PHE A 288 -5.77 -12.38 -11.91
N TRP A 289 -6.92 -12.71 -12.52
CA TRP A 289 -7.11 -13.98 -13.20
C TRP A 289 -6.04 -14.25 -14.25
N THR A 290 -5.52 -13.22 -14.90
CA THR A 290 -4.48 -13.33 -15.91
C THR A 290 -3.07 -13.39 -15.30
N ASN A 291 -2.81 -12.76 -14.16
CA ASN A 291 -1.47 -12.48 -13.64
C ASN A 291 -1.15 -13.16 -12.30
N LEU A 292 -2.11 -13.74 -11.61
CA LEU A 292 -1.96 -14.37 -10.29
C LEU A 292 -2.34 -15.86 -10.31
#